data_78926b271252ab6c2309a7574cefa503
#
_entry.id   78926b271252ab6c2309a7574cefa503
#
_cell.length_a   1.000
_cell.length_b   1.000
_cell.length_c   1.000
_cell.angle_alpha   90.00
_cell.angle_beta   90.00
_cell.angle_gamma   90.00
#
_symmetry.space_group_name_H-M   'P 1'
#
loop_
_entity.id
_entity.type
_entity.pdbx_description
1 polymer ?
#
loop_
_entity_poly.entity_id
_entity_poly.type
_entity_poly.pdbx_seq_one_letter_code
_entity_poly.pdbx_strand_id
1 'polypeptide(L)'
;ELSSVKFTIDQLTGRIFNLDSLPYGTKIEKVYCTLTTASSYDVNSVEVSPYAYPDSTYYLQSLSDSIDFSAPVKFVMHAYDGITTKTYIAQVNIHQIEPDTMIWAEAANPMLPVAIREQKTMQMEQEGGLSYLMYVQPATGEGYQLYQAAESNPTEWKQVSLSGFPIEGVCLSQMTYYNKALYVATEAGALYRSADGQTWNVVEGTPVIRVLLGEIPAGVRQAAVLTAVAEQEGALVYCVMDEEVQWTMGDVVPAQFPISGFSAMSYASMHYQYLMVVAGRTIDNQLLNTTWTSQNGLTWAQLGASSKSFSQREGVMMTRYDDQLLLIGGLDADQQG
;
A
#
# COMPACT_ATOMS: atom_id res chain seq x y z
N GLU A 1 1.00 2.75 -33.22
CA GLU A 1 1.45 3.00 -31.85
C GLU A 1 2.86 2.45 -31.56
N LEU A 2 3.26 1.31 -32.18
CA LEU A 2 4.65 0.84 -32.12
C LEU A 2 5.66 1.81 -32.76
N SER A 3 5.23 2.65 -33.67
CA SER A 3 6.08 3.62 -34.38
C SER A 3 6.65 4.72 -33.47
N SER A 4 6.10 4.93 -32.28
CA SER A 4 6.58 5.90 -31.30
C SER A 4 7.50 5.30 -30.24
N VAL A 5 7.61 3.96 -30.21
CA VAL A 5 8.41 3.25 -29.22
C VAL A 5 9.87 3.23 -29.64
N LYS A 6 10.76 3.58 -28.69
CA LYS A 6 12.20 3.54 -28.95
C LYS A 6 12.75 2.15 -28.64
N PHE A 7 13.46 1.60 -29.62
CA PHE A 7 14.19 0.35 -29.46
C PHE A 7 15.70 0.63 -29.26
N THR A 8 16.27 -0.09 -28.33
CA THR A 8 17.72 -0.10 -28.10
C THR A 8 18.34 -1.20 -28.94
N ILE A 9 19.40 -0.87 -29.68
CA ILE A 9 20.20 -1.84 -30.44
C ILE A 9 21.56 -1.95 -29.73
N ASP A 10 21.75 -3.06 -29.03
CA ASP A 10 23.03 -3.37 -28.41
C ASP A 10 23.93 -4.08 -29.43
N GLN A 11 24.86 -3.33 -29.95
CA GLN A 11 25.80 -3.82 -30.97
C GLN A 11 26.80 -4.87 -30.44
N LEU A 12 27.06 -4.87 -29.13
CA LEU A 12 28.03 -5.81 -28.53
C LEU A 12 27.39 -7.19 -28.35
N THR A 13 26.19 -7.24 -27.80
CA THR A 13 25.49 -8.50 -27.54
C THR A 13 24.60 -8.95 -28.68
N GLY A 14 24.37 -8.09 -29.69
CA GLY A 14 23.47 -8.38 -30.80
C GLY A 14 22.00 -8.47 -30.35
N ARG A 15 21.55 -7.61 -29.43
CA ARG A 15 20.16 -7.58 -28.95
C ARG A 15 19.45 -6.31 -29.38
N ILE A 16 18.18 -6.45 -29.73
CA ILE A 16 17.26 -5.35 -30.03
C ILE A 16 16.05 -5.47 -29.11
N PHE A 17 15.76 -4.44 -28.33
CA PHE A 17 14.65 -4.48 -27.38
C PHE A 17 14.16 -3.06 -27.02
N ASN A 18 12.90 -2.98 -26.59
CA ASN A 18 12.37 -1.76 -25.97
C ASN A 18 12.70 -1.77 -24.47
N LEU A 19 13.21 -0.64 -23.94
CA LEU A 19 13.51 -0.50 -22.50
C LEU A 19 12.21 -0.45 -21.68
N ASP A 20 11.25 0.37 -22.12
CA ASP A 20 9.94 0.47 -21.50
C ASP A 20 9.02 -0.56 -22.14
N SER A 21 8.41 -1.42 -21.34
CA SER A 21 7.45 -2.41 -21.82
C SER A 21 6.23 -1.72 -22.44
N LEU A 22 5.72 -2.33 -23.51
CA LEU A 22 4.46 -1.90 -24.13
C LEU A 22 3.28 -2.21 -23.20
N PRO A 23 2.15 -1.50 -23.35
CA PRO A 23 0.94 -1.80 -22.58
C PRO A 23 0.49 -3.26 -22.72
N TYR A 24 -0.07 -3.79 -21.64
CA TYR A 24 -0.67 -5.12 -21.64
C TYR A 24 -1.68 -5.30 -22.78
N GLY A 25 -1.67 -6.46 -23.43
CA GLY A 25 -2.56 -6.76 -24.53
C GLY A 25 -2.19 -6.11 -25.86
N THR A 26 -1.03 -5.43 -25.97
CA THR A 26 -0.52 -4.94 -27.26
C THR A 26 -0.30 -6.10 -28.22
N LYS A 27 -0.92 -6.04 -29.41
CA LYS A 27 -0.81 -7.08 -30.42
C LYS A 27 0.49 -6.91 -31.21
N ILE A 28 1.32 -7.92 -31.18
CA ILE A 28 2.65 -7.95 -31.83
C ILE A 28 2.84 -9.15 -32.78
N GLU A 29 1.76 -9.86 -33.10
CA GLU A 29 1.79 -11.01 -34.00
C GLU A 29 1.96 -10.60 -35.48
N LYS A 30 1.70 -9.33 -35.81
CA LYS A 30 1.81 -8.77 -37.18
C LYS A 30 2.40 -7.37 -37.13
N VAL A 31 3.71 -7.28 -37.02
CA VAL A 31 4.41 -5.99 -36.97
C VAL A 31 5.15 -5.74 -38.27
N TYR A 32 4.89 -4.60 -38.90
CA TYR A 32 5.63 -4.17 -40.08
C TYR A 32 6.90 -3.42 -39.63
N CYS A 33 8.07 -3.89 -40.07
CA CYS A 33 9.36 -3.33 -39.71
C CYS A 33 10.05 -2.72 -40.90
N THR A 34 10.67 -1.55 -40.71
CA THR A 34 11.64 -1.00 -41.64
C THR A 34 13.02 -1.11 -41.00
N LEU A 35 13.94 -1.78 -41.66
CA LEU A 35 15.34 -1.85 -41.30
C LEU A 35 16.14 -0.82 -42.10
N THR A 36 16.79 0.10 -41.43
CA THR A 36 17.71 1.07 -42.04
C THR A 36 19.11 0.83 -41.53
N THR A 37 20.06 0.82 -42.44
CA THR A 37 21.48 0.73 -42.15
C THR A 37 22.11 2.11 -42.30
N ALA A 38 23.29 2.31 -41.67
CA ALA A 38 24.02 3.60 -41.77
C ALA A 38 24.46 3.90 -43.19
N SER A 39 24.66 2.86 -44.00
CA SER A 39 25.01 2.96 -45.41
C SER A 39 24.21 1.95 -46.24
N SER A 40 23.70 2.35 -47.38
CA SER A 40 23.00 1.49 -48.32
C SER A 40 23.87 0.42 -48.96
N TYR A 41 25.18 0.50 -48.76
CA TYR A 41 26.19 -0.45 -49.30
C TYR A 41 26.67 -1.45 -48.25
N ASP A 42 26.18 -1.39 -47.01
CA ASP A 42 26.68 -2.24 -45.93
C ASP A 42 25.96 -3.58 -45.81
N VAL A 43 24.74 -3.67 -46.30
CA VAL A 43 23.90 -4.85 -46.19
C VAL A 43 23.32 -5.28 -47.51
N ASN A 44 23.56 -6.52 -47.91
CA ASN A 44 23.06 -7.12 -49.11
C ASN A 44 21.64 -7.72 -48.93
N SER A 45 21.43 -8.45 -47.81
CA SER A 45 20.17 -9.07 -47.48
C SER A 45 20.00 -9.30 -45.99
N VAL A 46 18.78 -9.50 -45.58
CA VAL A 46 18.42 -9.80 -44.19
C VAL A 46 17.59 -11.08 -44.15
N GLU A 47 18.09 -12.08 -43.43
CA GLU A 47 17.29 -13.24 -43.08
C GLU A 47 16.55 -13.02 -41.78
N VAL A 48 15.31 -13.43 -41.75
CA VAL A 48 14.45 -13.32 -40.55
C VAL A 48 13.93 -14.70 -40.21
N SER A 49 14.04 -15.09 -38.96
CA SER A 49 13.45 -16.32 -38.45
C SER A 49 12.95 -16.17 -37.02
N PRO A 50 11.84 -16.82 -36.67
CA PRO A 50 11.47 -16.98 -35.27
C PRO A 50 12.59 -17.71 -34.54
N TYR A 51 13.01 -17.18 -33.37
CA TYR A 51 14.13 -17.81 -32.63
C TYR A 51 13.82 -19.24 -32.21
N ALA A 52 12.55 -19.56 -31.91
CA ALA A 52 12.10 -20.88 -31.54
C ALA A 52 11.92 -21.85 -32.73
N TYR A 53 11.89 -21.34 -33.97
CA TYR A 53 11.64 -22.14 -35.18
C TYR A 53 12.64 -21.75 -36.28
N PRO A 54 13.91 -22.13 -36.14
CA PRO A 54 14.99 -21.72 -37.07
C PRO A 54 14.78 -22.18 -38.51
N ASP A 55 14.01 -23.25 -38.72
CA ASP A 55 13.73 -23.79 -40.08
C ASP A 55 12.71 -22.95 -40.86
N SER A 56 12.09 -21.94 -40.22
CA SER A 56 11.11 -21.01 -40.84
C SER A 56 11.78 -19.72 -41.33
N THR A 57 13.03 -19.80 -41.77
CA THR A 57 13.80 -18.66 -42.25
C THR A 57 13.25 -18.12 -43.57
N TYR A 58 13.11 -16.82 -43.70
CA TYR A 58 12.76 -16.12 -44.93
C TYR A 58 13.57 -14.83 -45.08
N TYR A 59 13.67 -14.35 -46.32
CA TYR A 59 14.35 -13.09 -46.60
C TYR A 59 13.35 -11.94 -46.53
N LEU A 60 13.69 -10.89 -45.78
CA LEU A 60 12.89 -9.68 -45.72
C LEU A 60 13.03 -8.90 -47.04
N GLN A 61 12.09 -9.07 -47.95
CA GLN A 61 12.16 -8.51 -49.29
C GLN A 61 11.33 -7.26 -49.47
N SER A 62 10.37 -6.96 -48.59
CA SER A 62 9.46 -5.84 -48.70
C SER A 62 8.99 -5.31 -47.36
N LEU A 63 8.66 -4.01 -47.35
CA LEU A 63 8.04 -3.31 -46.21
C LEU A 63 6.62 -3.80 -45.90
N SER A 64 6.04 -4.64 -46.79
CA SER A 64 4.71 -5.22 -46.59
C SER A 64 4.72 -6.54 -45.81
N ASP A 65 5.88 -7.09 -45.55
CA ASP A 65 6.01 -8.32 -44.77
C ASP A 65 5.86 -8.05 -43.28
N SER A 66 4.91 -8.73 -42.65
CA SER A 66 4.71 -8.63 -41.21
C SER A 66 5.53 -9.73 -40.51
N ILE A 67 6.08 -9.37 -39.36
CA ILE A 67 6.86 -10.25 -38.51
C ILE A 67 6.10 -10.46 -37.21
N ASP A 68 6.04 -11.71 -36.75
CA ASP A 68 5.46 -12.09 -35.48
C ASP A 68 6.54 -11.96 -34.35
N PHE A 69 6.31 -11.05 -33.41
CA PHE A 69 7.16 -10.81 -32.25
C PHE A 69 6.60 -11.42 -30.95
N SER A 70 5.63 -12.33 -31.03
CA SER A 70 5.13 -13.07 -29.86
C SER A 70 6.25 -13.89 -29.17
N ALA A 71 7.30 -14.20 -29.92
CA ALA A 71 8.54 -14.76 -29.43
C ALA A 71 9.74 -13.94 -29.97
N PRO A 72 10.94 -14.08 -29.40
CA PRO A 72 12.13 -13.44 -29.95
C PRO A 72 12.37 -13.80 -31.42
N VAL A 73 12.77 -12.81 -32.21
CA VAL A 73 13.03 -12.95 -33.64
C VAL A 73 14.50 -12.78 -33.91
N LYS A 74 15.06 -13.67 -34.70
CA LYS A 74 16.46 -13.65 -35.14
C LYS A 74 16.54 -12.92 -36.50
N PHE A 75 17.40 -11.92 -36.57
CA PHE A 75 17.79 -11.24 -37.81
C PHE A 75 19.24 -11.57 -38.11
N VAL A 76 19.53 -12.01 -39.32
CA VAL A 76 20.90 -12.19 -39.81
C VAL A 76 21.13 -11.20 -40.95
N MET A 77 21.97 -10.23 -40.71
CA MET A 77 22.39 -9.24 -41.70
C MET A 77 23.56 -9.78 -42.50
N HIS A 78 23.44 -9.81 -43.81
CA HIS A 78 24.50 -10.25 -44.72
C HIS A 78 25.13 -9.01 -45.38
N ALA A 79 26.43 -8.83 -45.25
CA ALA A 79 27.17 -7.76 -45.89
C ALA A 79 27.37 -8.01 -47.41
N TYR A 80 27.71 -6.96 -48.16
CA TYR A 80 27.96 -7.03 -49.59
C TYR A 80 29.17 -7.85 -49.96
N ASP A 81 30.07 -8.14 -49.02
CA ASP A 81 31.25 -8.99 -49.27
C ASP A 81 30.89 -10.50 -49.41
N GLY A 82 29.62 -10.83 -49.15
CA GLY A 82 29.10 -12.20 -49.24
C GLY A 82 29.60 -13.16 -48.17
N ILE A 83 30.40 -12.70 -47.22
CA ILE A 83 31.09 -13.51 -46.21
C ILE A 83 30.69 -13.02 -44.81
N THR A 84 30.68 -11.70 -44.58
CA THR A 84 30.44 -11.15 -43.25
C THR A 84 28.94 -11.15 -42.89
N THR A 85 28.65 -11.67 -41.72
CA THR A 85 27.29 -11.67 -41.17
C THR A 85 27.27 -11.10 -39.76
N LYS A 86 26.15 -10.46 -39.41
CA LYS A 86 25.86 -9.99 -38.04
C LYS A 86 24.47 -10.46 -37.63
N THR A 87 24.41 -11.13 -36.50
CA THR A 87 23.16 -11.65 -35.95
C THR A 87 22.64 -10.73 -34.83
N TYR A 88 21.34 -10.49 -34.86
CA TYR A 88 20.60 -9.80 -33.79
C TYR A 88 19.42 -10.64 -33.35
N ILE A 89 19.16 -10.63 -32.05
CA ILE A 89 17.92 -11.17 -31.46
C ILE A 89 17.05 -10.00 -31.04
N ALA A 90 15.91 -9.85 -31.70
CA ALA A 90 14.95 -8.81 -31.39
C ALA A 90 13.81 -9.37 -30.52
N GLN A 91 13.52 -8.67 -29.44
CA GLN A 91 12.47 -9.00 -28.52
C GLN A 91 11.64 -7.74 -28.23
N VAL A 92 10.31 -7.87 -28.29
CA VAL A 92 9.39 -6.83 -27.88
C VAL A 92 8.86 -7.15 -26.48
N ASN A 93 9.15 -6.27 -25.53
CA ASN A 93 8.70 -6.41 -24.16
C ASN A 93 7.31 -5.81 -24.01
N ILE A 94 6.37 -6.57 -23.47
CA ILE A 94 4.99 -6.16 -23.16
C ILE A 94 4.75 -6.42 -21.68
N HIS A 95 4.00 -5.56 -21.01
CA HIS A 95 3.54 -5.83 -19.66
C HIS A 95 2.73 -7.14 -19.63
N GLN A 96 3.11 -8.05 -18.75
CA GLN A 96 2.48 -9.36 -18.64
C GLN A 96 1.17 -9.32 -17.83
N ILE A 97 0.95 -8.24 -17.12
CA ILE A 97 -0.19 -8.02 -16.23
C ILE A 97 -0.81 -6.67 -16.60
N GLU A 98 -2.13 -6.63 -16.66
CA GLU A 98 -2.85 -5.37 -16.84
C GLU A 98 -2.57 -4.46 -15.64
N PRO A 99 -2.10 -3.19 -15.84
CA PRO A 99 -1.70 -2.31 -14.75
C PRO A 99 -2.79 -2.05 -13.70
N ASP A 100 -4.05 -2.07 -14.14
CA ASP A 100 -5.22 -1.83 -13.29
C ASP A 100 -5.74 -3.12 -12.62
N THR A 101 -5.07 -4.26 -12.84
CA THR A 101 -5.46 -5.55 -12.25
C THR A 101 -4.60 -5.86 -11.04
N MET A 102 -5.24 -5.92 -9.87
CA MET A 102 -4.61 -6.37 -8.64
C MET A 102 -4.75 -7.89 -8.52
N ILE A 103 -3.63 -8.61 -8.57
CA ILE A 103 -3.62 -10.07 -8.39
C ILE A 103 -3.46 -10.36 -6.91
N TRP A 104 -4.51 -10.93 -6.33
CA TRP A 104 -4.49 -11.40 -4.95
C TRP A 104 -4.05 -12.86 -4.91
N ALA A 105 -3.04 -13.16 -4.11
CA ALA A 105 -2.61 -14.52 -3.84
C ALA A 105 -2.68 -14.78 -2.32
N GLU A 106 -3.27 -15.91 -1.95
CA GLU A 106 -3.21 -16.36 -0.57
C GLU A 106 -1.79 -16.89 -0.29
N ALA A 107 -1.05 -16.17 0.56
CA ALA A 107 0.35 -16.53 0.86
C ALA A 107 0.42 -17.74 1.80
N ALA A 108 -0.42 -17.76 2.82
CA ALA A 108 -0.63 -18.84 3.78
C ALA A 108 -1.87 -18.49 4.62
N ASN A 109 -2.55 -19.50 5.12
CA ASN A 109 -3.65 -19.32 6.07
C ASN A 109 -3.27 -19.94 7.43
N PRO A 110 -2.40 -19.27 8.23
CA PRO A 110 -2.03 -19.75 9.54
C PRO A 110 -3.25 -19.63 10.45
N MET A 111 -3.82 -20.75 10.84
CA MET A 111 -4.90 -20.76 11.83
C MET A 111 -4.30 -20.50 13.20
N LEU A 112 -4.74 -19.43 13.85
CA LEU A 112 -4.49 -19.25 15.27
C LEU A 112 -5.27 -20.29 16.08
N PRO A 113 -4.76 -20.70 17.23
CA PRO A 113 -5.41 -21.75 18.04
C PRO A 113 -6.67 -21.28 18.75
N VAL A 114 -7.14 -20.05 18.47
CA VAL A 114 -8.30 -19.43 19.11
C VAL A 114 -9.24 -18.82 18.07
N ALA A 115 -10.54 -18.90 18.31
CA ALA A 115 -11.51 -18.10 17.56
C ALA A 115 -11.38 -16.64 17.97
N ILE A 116 -11.38 -15.74 17.00
CA ILE A 116 -11.10 -14.31 17.16
C ILE A 116 -12.41 -13.52 17.20
N ARG A 117 -12.56 -12.66 18.19
CA ARG A 117 -13.62 -11.65 18.25
C ARG A 117 -13.17 -10.34 17.59
N GLU A 118 -11.99 -9.86 17.99
CA GLU A 118 -11.37 -8.65 17.47
C GLU A 118 -9.86 -8.87 17.41
N GLN A 119 -9.21 -8.23 16.43
CA GLN A 119 -7.75 -8.25 16.31
C GLN A 119 -7.20 -6.92 15.79
N LYS A 120 -5.96 -6.65 16.17
CA LYS A 120 -5.15 -5.57 15.58
C LYS A 120 -3.72 -6.02 15.43
N THR A 121 -3.19 -5.89 14.22
CA THR A 121 -1.78 -6.14 13.95
C THR A 121 -1.04 -4.81 13.86
N MET A 122 0.05 -4.71 14.60
CA MET A 122 0.96 -3.57 14.59
C MET A 122 2.34 -4.02 14.14
N GLN A 123 3.05 -3.13 13.47
CA GLN A 123 4.43 -3.34 13.06
C GLN A 123 5.34 -2.55 14.01
N MET A 124 6.40 -3.17 14.50
CA MET A 124 7.31 -2.56 15.46
C MET A 124 8.74 -3.03 15.25
N GLU A 125 9.69 -2.11 15.34
CA GLU A 125 11.11 -2.45 15.35
C GLU A 125 11.50 -2.97 16.73
N GLN A 126 12.15 -4.15 16.77
CA GLN A 126 12.61 -4.81 18.00
C GLN A 126 14.07 -5.26 17.86
N GLU A 127 14.67 -5.78 18.93
CA GLU A 127 15.96 -6.44 18.84
C GLU A 127 15.89 -7.62 17.86
N GLY A 128 16.59 -7.50 16.73
CA GLY A 128 16.57 -8.53 15.66
C GLY A 128 15.81 -8.15 14.39
N GLY A 129 15.24 -6.95 14.34
CA GLY A 129 14.56 -6.39 13.17
C GLY A 129 13.08 -6.13 13.36
N LEU A 130 12.41 -5.90 12.24
CA LEU A 130 10.99 -5.59 12.21
C LEU A 130 10.14 -6.82 12.56
N SER A 131 9.18 -6.63 13.45
CA SER A 131 8.25 -7.67 13.90
C SER A 131 6.80 -7.22 13.73
N TYR A 132 5.93 -8.18 13.47
CA TYR A 132 4.48 -8.00 13.51
C TYR A 132 3.95 -8.49 14.86
N LEU A 133 3.17 -7.66 15.52
CA LEU A 133 2.54 -7.91 16.80
C LEU A 133 1.02 -7.94 16.60
N MET A 134 0.40 -9.07 16.78
CA MET A 134 -1.06 -9.24 16.65
C MET A 134 -1.69 -9.37 18.03
N TYR A 135 -2.44 -8.35 18.42
CA TYR A 135 -3.28 -8.36 19.61
C TYR A 135 -4.63 -8.96 19.25
N VAL A 136 -5.05 -9.95 20.02
CA VAL A 136 -6.26 -10.73 19.75
C VAL A 136 -7.16 -10.71 20.98
N GLN A 137 -8.42 -10.35 20.80
CA GLN A 137 -9.47 -10.64 21.75
C GLN A 137 -10.11 -11.97 21.35
N PRO A 138 -9.99 -13.04 22.16
CA PRO A 138 -10.64 -14.30 21.88
C PRO A 138 -12.18 -14.17 21.87
N ALA A 139 -12.85 -14.96 21.03
CA ALA A 139 -14.31 -15.00 20.99
C ALA A 139 -14.91 -15.59 22.28
N THR A 140 -14.14 -16.39 23.00
CA THR A 140 -14.50 -17.01 24.28
C THR A 140 -13.38 -16.81 25.29
N GLY A 141 -13.74 -16.55 26.54
CA GLY A 141 -12.78 -16.23 27.60
C GLY A 141 -12.64 -14.72 27.83
N GLU A 142 -11.78 -14.38 28.78
CA GLU A 142 -11.51 -12.99 29.17
C GLU A 142 -10.11 -12.56 28.71
N GLY A 143 -9.91 -11.26 28.59
CA GLY A 143 -8.62 -10.64 28.30
C GLY A 143 -8.20 -10.70 26.84
N TYR A 144 -6.92 -10.47 26.61
CA TYR A 144 -6.30 -10.38 25.30
C TYR A 144 -5.07 -11.28 25.23
N GLN A 145 -4.73 -11.70 24.03
CA GLN A 145 -3.56 -12.51 23.72
C GLN A 145 -2.70 -11.76 22.71
N LEU A 146 -1.40 -11.97 22.79
CA LEU A 146 -0.42 -11.40 21.87
C LEU A 146 0.27 -12.52 21.10
N TYR A 147 0.31 -12.35 19.78
CA TYR A 147 1.07 -13.19 18.86
C TYR A 147 2.10 -12.33 18.13
N GLN A 148 3.27 -12.90 17.90
CA GLN A 148 4.37 -12.25 17.18
C GLN A 148 4.80 -13.08 15.99
N ALA A 149 5.12 -12.40 14.89
CA ALA A 149 5.79 -12.96 13.72
C ALA A 149 6.94 -12.05 13.28
N ALA A 150 8.02 -12.64 12.79
CA ALA A 150 9.12 -11.86 12.20
C ALA A 150 8.76 -11.41 10.78
N GLU A 151 9.28 -10.26 10.35
CA GLU A 151 9.11 -9.78 8.96
C GLU A 151 9.62 -10.81 7.93
N SER A 152 10.72 -11.51 8.25
CA SER A 152 11.28 -12.55 7.38
C SER A 152 10.38 -13.79 7.24
N ASN A 153 9.43 -13.99 8.15
CA ASN A 153 8.45 -15.07 8.10
C ASN A 153 7.10 -14.60 8.70
N PRO A 154 6.34 -13.76 7.98
CA PRO A 154 5.14 -13.11 8.50
C PRO A 154 3.94 -14.03 8.69
N THR A 155 4.08 -15.31 8.33
CA THR A 155 3.02 -16.33 8.46
C THR A 155 3.22 -17.23 9.67
N GLU A 156 4.37 -17.19 10.34
CA GLU A 156 4.67 -18.00 11.52
C GLU A 156 4.40 -17.22 12.82
N TRP A 157 3.18 -17.31 13.32
CA TRP A 157 2.75 -16.62 14.55
C TRP A 157 3.05 -17.46 15.79
N LYS A 158 3.74 -16.84 16.76
CA LYS A 158 4.06 -17.42 18.08
C LYS A 158 3.41 -16.60 19.17
N GLN A 159 2.70 -17.26 20.07
CA GLN A 159 2.15 -16.60 21.24
C GLN A 159 3.30 -16.14 22.17
N VAL A 160 3.24 -14.89 22.59
CA VAL A 160 4.21 -14.27 23.50
C VAL A 160 3.50 -13.70 24.72
N SER A 161 4.29 -13.36 25.75
CA SER A 161 3.72 -12.78 26.97
C SER A 161 3.16 -11.39 26.73
N LEU A 162 2.05 -11.09 27.42
CA LEU A 162 1.41 -9.77 27.44
C LEU A 162 1.19 -9.40 28.92
N SER A 163 1.81 -8.32 29.38
CA SER A 163 1.74 -7.87 30.77
C SER A 163 1.34 -6.41 30.89
N GLY A 164 0.56 -6.08 31.93
CA GLY A 164 0.08 -4.71 32.16
C GLY A 164 -0.95 -4.21 31.13
N PHE A 165 -1.29 -5.02 30.12
CA PHE A 165 -2.34 -4.68 29.16
C PHE A 165 -3.72 -4.74 29.85
N PRO A 166 -4.65 -3.82 29.57
CA PRO A 166 -6.00 -3.88 30.14
C PRO A 166 -6.70 -5.20 29.83
N ILE A 167 -7.45 -5.71 30.76
CA ILE A 167 -8.13 -7.01 30.62
C ILE A 167 -9.46 -6.91 29.86
N GLU A 168 -10.05 -5.72 29.78
CA GLU A 168 -11.33 -5.46 29.11
C GLU A 168 -11.44 -4.03 28.60
N GLY A 169 -12.40 -3.78 27.72
CA GLY A 169 -12.74 -2.44 27.23
C GLY A 169 -11.65 -1.78 26.41
N VAL A 170 -10.77 -2.53 25.75
CA VAL A 170 -9.72 -1.96 24.90
C VAL A 170 -10.26 -1.70 23.51
N CYS A 171 -10.07 -0.50 22.99
CA CYS A 171 -10.39 -0.16 21.60
C CYS A 171 -9.24 -0.60 20.68
N LEU A 172 -9.13 -1.90 20.38
CA LEU A 172 -8.01 -2.46 19.59
C LEU A 172 -7.87 -1.82 18.21
N SER A 173 -8.99 -1.55 17.53
CA SER A 173 -9.00 -0.94 16.20
C SER A 173 -8.31 0.43 16.15
N GLN A 174 -8.28 1.15 17.28
CA GLN A 174 -7.66 2.47 17.43
C GLN A 174 -6.21 2.42 17.93
N MET A 175 -5.65 1.22 18.17
CA MET A 175 -4.24 1.10 18.56
C MET A 175 -3.35 1.76 17.51
N THR A 176 -2.41 2.57 17.95
CA THR A 176 -1.52 3.34 17.08
C THR A 176 -0.09 3.34 17.56
N TYR A 177 0.83 3.63 16.65
CA TYR A 177 2.25 3.81 16.93
C TYR A 177 2.57 5.30 16.95
N TYR A 178 3.30 5.75 17.96
CA TYR A 178 3.76 7.13 18.09
C TYR A 178 5.05 7.16 18.92
N ASN A 179 6.00 7.97 18.51
CA ASN A 179 7.27 8.19 19.24
C ASN A 179 7.89 6.91 19.79
N LYS A 180 8.12 5.93 18.90
CA LYS A 180 8.73 4.61 19.18
C LYS A 180 7.99 3.76 20.23
N ALA A 181 6.69 3.99 20.40
CA ALA A 181 5.86 3.21 21.30
C ALA A 181 4.46 2.96 20.70
N LEU A 182 3.82 1.91 21.16
CA LEU A 182 2.42 1.64 20.89
C LEU A 182 1.55 2.29 21.95
N TYR A 183 0.39 2.78 21.53
CA TYR A 183 -0.62 3.38 22.39
C TYR A 183 -1.97 2.74 22.12
N VAL A 184 -2.75 2.57 23.18
CA VAL A 184 -4.14 2.11 23.11
C VAL A 184 -4.97 2.77 24.19
N ALA A 185 -6.22 3.12 23.87
CA ALA A 185 -7.17 3.65 24.82
C ALA A 185 -8.18 2.58 25.24
N THR A 186 -8.75 2.75 26.44
CA THR A 186 -9.89 1.96 26.90
C THR A 186 -11.19 2.75 26.79
N GLU A 187 -12.33 2.06 26.78
CA GLU A 187 -13.67 2.67 26.83
C GLU A 187 -13.85 3.58 28.08
N ALA A 188 -13.16 3.24 29.17
CA ALA A 188 -13.13 4.10 30.37
C ALA A 188 -12.32 5.41 30.19
N GLY A 189 -11.58 5.55 29.10
CA GLY A 189 -10.81 6.74 28.76
C GLY A 189 -9.38 6.74 29.25
N ALA A 190 -8.87 5.63 29.79
CA ALA A 190 -7.46 5.50 30.18
C ALA A 190 -6.61 5.22 28.94
N LEU A 191 -5.43 5.84 28.86
CA LEU A 191 -4.42 5.62 27.83
C LEU A 191 -3.31 4.73 28.36
N TYR A 192 -2.94 3.73 27.59
CA TYR A 192 -1.83 2.82 27.86
C TYR A 192 -0.76 2.95 26.81
N ARG A 193 0.50 2.72 27.23
CA ARG A 193 1.69 2.80 26.39
C ARG A 193 2.57 1.58 26.55
N SER A 194 3.17 1.11 25.46
CA SER A 194 4.19 0.07 25.44
C SER A 194 5.34 0.43 24.50
N ALA A 195 6.58 0.31 24.98
CA ALA A 195 7.78 0.52 24.18
C ALA A 195 8.27 -0.76 23.48
N ASP A 196 7.84 -1.93 23.93
CA ASP A 196 8.23 -3.25 23.42
C ASP A 196 7.05 -4.04 22.80
N GLY A 197 5.82 -3.51 22.93
CA GLY A 197 4.59 -4.16 22.51
C GLY A 197 4.13 -5.30 23.45
N GLN A 198 4.88 -5.64 24.47
CA GLN A 198 4.59 -6.74 25.41
C GLN A 198 4.26 -6.26 26.81
N THR A 199 4.96 -5.22 27.27
CA THR A 199 4.79 -4.63 28.59
C THR A 199 4.10 -3.28 28.48
N TRP A 200 2.93 -3.15 29.10
CA TRP A 200 2.09 -1.97 29.02
C TRP A 200 1.97 -1.25 30.35
N ASN A 201 1.95 0.06 30.31
CA ASN A 201 1.78 0.91 31.48
C ASN A 201 0.76 2.00 31.17
N VAL A 202 0.00 2.40 32.18
CA VAL A 202 -0.90 3.54 32.08
C VAL A 202 -0.09 4.83 31.90
N VAL A 203 -0.58 5.74 31.07
CA VAL A 203 -0.01 7.08 30.88
C VAL A 203 -0.70 8.02 31.86
N GLU A 204 0.02 8.40 32.89
CA GLU A 204 -0.49 9.32 33.93
C GLU A 204 -0.71 10.73 33.38
N GLY A 205 -1.64 11.50 33.99
CA GLY A 205 -1.95 12.87 33.57
C GLY A 205 -2.69 12.99 32.25
N THR A 206 -3.19 11.87 31.71
CA THR A 206 -3.96 11.84 30.46
C THR A 206 -5.39 12.33 30.69
N PRO A 207 -5.97 13.17 29.80
CA PRO A 207 -7.40 13.46 29.82
C PRO A 207 -8.21 12.17 29.54
N VAL A 208 -9.51 12.21 29.76
CA VAL A 208 -10.39 11.08 29.42
C VAL A 208 -10.46 10.91 27.90
N ILE A 209 -9.68 9.97 27.36
CA ILE A 209 -9.61 9.71 25.92
C ILE A 209 -10.83 8.90 25.47
N ARG A 210 -11.57 9.43 24.52
CA ARG A 210 -12.71 8.72 23.90
C ARG A 210 -12.38 8.09 22.57
N VAL A 211 -11.46 8.70 21.82
CA VAL A 211 -11.03 8.18 20.51
C VAL A 211 -9.52 8.44 20.34
N LEU A 212 -8.78 7.41 19.95
CA LEU A 212 -7.39 7.55 19.55
C LEU A 212 -7.34 7.54 18.02
N LEU A 213 -6.88 8.66 17.42
CA LEU A 213 -6.96 8.85 15.98
C LEU A 213 -5.69 8.39 15.26
N GLY A 214 -4.52 8.68 15.83
CA GLY A 214 -3.24 8.30 15.24
C GLY A 214 -2.18 9.38 15.32
N GLU A 215 -1.03 9.12 14.71
CA GLU A 215 0.11 10.03 14.66
C GLU A 215 -0.01 10.99 13.49
N ILE A 216 0.30 12.27 13.71
CA ILE A 216 0.77 13.17 12.67
C ILE A 216 2.29 13.21 12.79
N PRO A 217 3.04 12.69 11.80
CA PRO A 217 4.49 12.60 11.88
C PRO A 217 5.16 13.98 11.89
N ALA A 218 6.43 14.01 12.32
CA ALA A 218 7.23 15.23 12.23
C ALA A 218 7.40 15.68 10.76
N GLY A 219 7.26 16.97 10.55
CA GLY A 219 7.49 17.64 9.26
C GLY A 219 8.58 18.71 9.38
N VAL A 220 8.84 19.44 8.29
CA VAL A 220 9.88 20.48 8.25
C VAL A 220 9.68 21.58 9.31
N ARG A 221 8.43 21.86 9.69
CA ARG A 221 8.05 22.93 10.65
C ARG A 221 7.10 22.45 11.75
N GLN A 222 7.01 21.15 11.95
CA GLN A 222 6.04 20.53 12.82
C GLN A 222 6.68 19.36 13.55
N ALA A 223 6.56 19.32 14.87
CA ALA A 223 6.89 18.13 15.65
C ALA A 223 5.83 17.05 15.45
N ALA A 224 6.21 15.80 15.66
CA ALA A 224 5.26 14.70 15.69
C ALA A 224 4.30 14.87 16.88
N VAL A 225 3.04 14.52 16.68
CA VAL A 225 2.02 14.53 17.74
C VAL A 225 1.12 13.30 17.64
N LEU A 226 0.71 12.78 18.79
CA LEU A 226 -0.35 11.79 18.89
C LEU A 226 -1.69 12.52 18.96
N THR A 227 -2.62 12.20 18.07
CA THR A 227 -3.92 12.86 17.99
C THR A 227 -5.02 11.99 18.60
N ALA A 228 -5.92 12.62 19.31
CA ALA A 228 -7.03 11.97 19.97
C ALA A 228 -8.28 12.88 20.06
N VAL A 229 -9.37 12.31 20.52
CA VAL A 229 -10.56 13.02 20.99
C VAL A 229 -10.70 12.75 22.49
N ALA A 230 -10.80 13.78 23.28
CA ALA A 230 -11.02 13.71 24.72
C ALA A 230 -12.38 14.28 25.13
N GLU A 231 -12.82 13.90 26.29
CA GLU A 231 -13.99 14.52 26.93
C GLU A 231 -13.53 15.68 27.81
N GLN A 232 -14.10 16.87 27.58
CA GLN A 232 -13.87 18.07 28.39
C GLN A 232 -15.19 18.76 28.65
N GLU A 233 -15.54 18.96 29.91
CA GLU A 233 -16.78 19.70 30.35
C GLU A 233 -18.05 19.14 29.67
N GLY A 234 -18.12 17.84 29.41
CA GLY A 234 -19.25 17.17 28.77
C GLY A 234 -19.32 17.31 27.25
N ALA A 235 -18.31 17.91 26.62
CA ALA A 235 -18.14 17.97 25.17
C ALA A 235 -16.96 17.11 24.71
N LEU A 236 -17.03 16.62 23.47
CA LEU A 236 -15.89 16.00 22.80
C LEU A 236 -15.05 17.10 22.14
N VAL A 237 -13.74 17.09 22.43
CA VAL A 237 -12.78 18.03 21.88
C VAL A 237 -11.62 17.28 21.25
N TYR A 238 -11.07 17.80 20.17
CA TYR A 238 -9.80 17.30 19.65
C TYR A 238 -8.68 17.60 20.63
N CYS A 239 -7.69 16.72 20.70
CA CYS A 239 -6.51 16.96 21.49
C CYS A 239 -5.28 16.31 20.88
N VAL A 240 -4.12 16.81 21.25
CA VAL A 240 -2.83 16.24 20.86
C VAL A 240 -1.93 16.09 22.07
N MET A 241 -1.11 15.03 22.02
CA MET A 241 -0.03 14.80 22.97
C MET A 241 1.31 14.94 22.24
N ASP A 242 2.22 15.71 22.79
CA ASP A 242 3.58 15.87 22.30
C ASP A 242 4.54 14.78 22.85
N GLU A 243 5.79 14.87 22.48
CA GLU A 243 6.83 13.91 22.92
C GLU A 243 7.11 13.97 24.42
N GLU A 244 6.80 15.08 25.09
CA GLU A 244 6.95 15.29 26.54
C GLU A 244 5.68 14.87 27.32
N VAL A 245 4.70 14.25 26.64
CA VAL A 245 3.40 13.82 27.22
C VAL A 245 2.56 15.01 27.70
N GLN A 246 2.74 16.19 27.06
CA GLN A 246 1.90 17.35 27.34
C GLN A 246 0.71 17.35 26.40
N TRP A 247 -0.48 17.57 26.98
CA TRP A 247 -1.73 17.60 26.23
C TRP A 247 -2.18 19.03 25.90
N THR A 248 -2.52 19.26 24.63
CA THR A 248 -3.13 20.50 24.16
C THR A 248 -4.52 20.20 23.62
N MET A 249 -5.51 20.97 24.08
CA MET A 249 -6.89 20.86 23.62
C MET A 249 -7.14 21.77 22.41
N GLY A 250 -7.97 21.29 21.48
CA GLY A 250 -8.33 21.95 20.24
C GLY A 250 -9.83 22.26 20.15
N ASP A 251 -10.34 22.25 18.93
CA ASP A 251 -11.73 22.55 18.65
C ASP A 251 -12.70 21.47 19.15
N VAL A 252 -13.95 21.85 19.34
CA VAL A 252 -15.05 20.92 19.62
C VAL A 252 -15.28 20.03 18.41
N VAL A 253 -15.41 18.73 18.66
CA VAL A 253 -15.64 17.73 17.61
C VAL A 253 -17.06 17.88 17.05
N PRO A 254 -17.23 18.10 15.74
CA PRO A 254 -18.56 18.22 15.14
C PRO A 254 -19.29 16.86 15.13
N ALA A 255 -20.61 16.88 15.24
CA ALA A 255 -21.43 15.67 15.34
C ALA A 255 -21.27 14.67 14.17
N GLN A 256 -20.87 15.16 13.00
CA GLN A 256 -20.62 14.34 11.79
C GLN A 256 -19.20 13.75 11.72
N PHE A 257 -18.37 13.98 12.72
CA PHE A 257 -17.03 13.37 12.77
C PHE A 257 -17.12 11.89 13.20
N PRO A 258 -16.34 10.97 12.59
CA PRO A 258 -16.36 9.57 13.01
C PRO A 258 -15.65 9.40 14.36
N ILE A 259 -16.29 8.63 15.24
CA ILE A 259 -15.74 8.29 16.55
C ILE A 259 -15.48 6.78 16.73
N SER A 260 -15.98 5.96 15.82
CA SER A 260 -15.75 4.50 15.83
C SER A 260 -15.75 3.94 14.41
N GLY A 261 -15.19 2.74 14.22
CA GLY A 261 -15.22 2.01 12.95
C GLY A 261 -14.53 2.71 11.76
N PHE A 262 -13.80 3.78 12.00
CA PHE A 262 -13.03 4.52 11.00
C PHE A 262 -11.68 3.86 10.72
N SER A 263 -11.06 4.25 9.62
CA SER A 263 -9.63 4.02 9.37
C SER A 263 -8.88 5.33 9.35
N ALA A 264 -7.68 5.32 9.90
CA ALA A 264 -6.81 6.51 9.93
C ALA A 264 -5.44 6.19 9.33
N MET A 265 -4.88 7.14 8.59
CA MET A 265 -3.55 7.02 8.00
C MET A 265 -2.89 8.39 7.86
N SER A 266 -1.60 8.42 8.21
CA SER A 266 -0.76 9.60 7.98
C SER A 266 -0.29 9.64 6.53
N TYR A 267 -0.22 10.83 5.96
CA TYR A 267 0.32 11.05 4.63
C TYR A 267 1.05 12.38 4.53
N ALA A 268 1.99 12.47 3.59
CA ALA A 268 2.73 13.69 3.29
C ALA A 268 2.19 14.33 2.01
N SER A 269 2.07 15.65 2.00
CA SER A 269 1.82 16.43 0.79
C SER A 269 2.72 17.66 0.77
N MET A 270 3.59 17.76 -0.25
CA MET A 270 4.62 18.79 -0.36
C MET A 270 5.53 18.83 0.89
N HIS A 271 5.31 19.82 1.77
CA HIS A 271 6.14 20.07 2.97
C HIS A 271 5.42 19.78 4.29
N TYR A 272 4.20 19.30 4.21
CA TYR A 272 3.33 19.09 5.37
C TYR A 272 2.98 17.64 5.57
N GLN A 273 2.83 17.26 6.83
CA GLN A 273 2.30 15.98 7.25
C GLN A 273 0.84 16.15 7.66
N TYR A 274 0.06 15.14 7.37
CA TYR A 274 -1.38 15.10 7.65
C TYR A 274 -1.77 13.78 8.27
N LEU A 275 -2.82 13.77 9.05
CA LEU A 275 -3.59 12.58 9.36
C LEU A 275 -4.93 12.66 8.64
N MET A 276 -5.30 11.57 7.99
CA MET A 276 -6.59 11.39 7.33
C MET A 276 -7.40 10.35 8.10
N VAL A 277 -8.70 10.62 8.27
CA VAL A 277 -9.67 9.71 8.89
C VAL A 277 -10.82 9.54 7.91
N VAL A 278 -11.19 8.27 7.63
CA VAL A 278 -12.22 7.96 6.63
C VAL A 278 -13.25 6.98 7.18
N ALA A 279 -14.48 7.09 6.67
CA ALA A 279 -15.60 6.20 6.97
C ALA A 279 -15.94 6.18 8.49
N GLY A 280 -16.53 5.10 8.97
CA GLY A 280 -16.85 4.92 10.39
C GLY A 280 -18.25 5.35 10.78
N ARG A 281 -18.44 5.55 12.08
CA ARG A 281 -19.73 5.97 12.68
C ARG A 281 -19.58 7.22 13.50
N THR A 282 -20.63 8.05 13.47
CA THR A 282 -20.79 9.21 14.38
C THR A 282 -21.13 8.74 15.80
N ILE A 283 -21.18 9.71 16.73
CA ILE A 283 -21.65 9.48 18.09
C ILE A 283 -23.10 8.97 18.13
N ASP A 284 -23.93 9.35 17.18
CA ASP A 284 -25.32 8.91 17.02
C ASP A 284 -25.42 7.60 16.22
N ASN A 285 -24.30 6.87 16.05
CA ASN A 285 -24.22 5.60 15.37
C ASN A 285 -24.60 5.63 13.87
N GLN A 286 -24.48 6.78 13.21
CA GLN A 286 -24.73 6.90 11.77
C GLN A 286 -23.48 6.52 10.97
N LEU A 287 -23.64 5.65 9.96
CA LEU A 287 -22.57 5.29 9.04
C LEU A 287 -22.17 6.48 8.17
N LEU A 288 -20.88 6.58 7.91
CA LEU A 288 -20.27 7.67 7.17
C LEU A 288 -19.55 7.21 5.90
N ASN A 289 -19.51 8.09 4.91
CA ASN A 289 -18.64 8.05 3.74
C ASN A 289 -17.80 9.33 3.63
N THR A 290 -17.51 9.93 4.78
CA THR A 290 -16.75 11.18 4.86
C THR A 290 -15.27 10.91 5.00
N THR A 291 -14.49 11.89 4.55
CA THR A 291 -13.04 11.95 4.72
C THR A 291 -12.69 13.24 5.45
N TRP A 292 -11.94 13.11 6.51
CA TRP A 292 -11.46 14.23 7.32
C TRP A 292 -9.95 14.27 7.32
N THR A 293 -9.37 15.47 7.42
CA THR A 293 -7.91 15.63 7.47
C THR A 293 -7.52 16.74 8.43
N SER A 294 -6.36 16.59 9.03
CA SER A 294 -5.75 17.59 9.90
C SER A 294 -4.23 17.63 9.73
N GLN A 295 -3.63 18.82 9.85
CA GLN A 295 -2.19 19.01 9.93
C GLN A 295 -1.66 19.06 11.36
N ASN A 296 -2.49 19.53 12.30
CA ASN A 296 -2.09 19.83 13.67
C ASN A 296 -2.81 18.97 14.72
N GLY A 297 -3.81 18.17 14.32
CA GLY A 297 -4.63 17.36 15.20
C GLY A 297 -5.64 18.14 16.07
N LEU A 298 -5.56 19.47 16.10
CA LEU A 298 -6.42 20.34 16.93
C LEU A 298 -7.63 20.88 16.16
N THR A 299 -7.48 21.01 14.85
CA THR A 299 -8.53 21.47 13.93
C THR A 299 -8.63 20.48 12.77
N TRP A 300 -9.83 20.15 12.33
CA TRP A 300 -10.08 19.16 11.30
C TRP A 300 -10.97 19.73 10.20
N ALA A 301 -10.66 19.39 8.97
CA ALA A 301 -11.44 19.76 7.81
C ALA A 301 -12.02 18.53 7.14
N GLN A 302 -13.31 18.55 6.84
CA GLN A 302 -13.93 17.54 5.98
C GLN A 302 -13.58 17.84 4.54
N LEU A 303 -13.03 16.85 3.83
CA LEU A 303 -12.79 16.97 2.40
C LEU A 303 -14.12 16.89 1.64
N GLY A 304 -14.27 17.75 0.63
CA GLY A 304 -15.47 17.77 -0.20
C GLY A 304 -15.68 16.44 -0.93
N ALA A 305 -16.95 16.07 -1.15
CA ALA A 305 -17.29 14.87 -1.90
C ALA A 305 -16.73 14.97 -3.34
N SER A 306 -15.91 14.00 -3.73
CA SER A 306 -15.46 13.85 -5.10
C SER A 306 -16.48 13.02 -5.89
N SER A 307 -16.40 13.05 -7.23
CA SER A 307 -17.20 12.19 -8.10
C SER A 307 -16.91 10.69 -7.91
N LYS A 308 -15.87 10.34 -7.14
CA LYS A 308 -15.48 8.97 -6.74
C LYS A 308 -15.65 8.81 -5.24
N SER A 309 -16.87 8.93 -4.72
CA SER A 309 -17.18 8.64 -3.32
C SER A 309 -17.40 7.14 -3.13
N PHE A 310 -16.99 6.63 -1.98
CA PHE A 310 -17.32 5.28 -1.53
C PHE A 310 -18.68 5.27 -0.80
N SER A 311 -19.31 4.09 -0.67
CA SER A 311 -20.54 3.94 0.11
C SER A 311 -20.28 4.08 1.61
N GLN A 312 -21.29 4.49 2.37
CA GLN A 312 -21.21 4.58 3.84
C GLN A 312 -20.85 3.21 4.42
N ARG A 313 -19.79 3.17 5.25
CA ARG A 313 -19.28 1.92 5.82
C ARG A 313 -18.43 2.12 7.06
N GLU A 314 -18.21 1.03 7.80
CA GLU A 314 -17.31 0.97 8.95
C GLU A 314 -16.33 -0.20 8.82
N GLY A 315 -15.26 -0.20 9.59
CA GLY A 315 -14.27 -1.28 9.61
C GLY A 315 -13.46 -1.41 8.34
N VAL A 316 -13.34 -0.34 7.55
CA VAL A 316 -12.49 -0.30 6.36
C VAL A 316 -11.01 -0.35 6.75
N MET A 317 -10.21 -0.96 5.92
CA MET A 317 -8.76 -0.80 5.96
C MET A 317 -8.34 0.22 4.89
N MET A 318 -7.51 1.17 5.29
CA MET A 318 -6.93 2.14 4.36
C MET A 318 -5.42 1.89 4.23
N THR A 319 -4.94 1.86 2.99
CA THR A 319 -3.52 1.72 2.69
C THR A 319 -3.13 2.55 1.48
N ARG A 320 -1.82 2.80 1.31
CA ARG A 320 -1.28 3.46 0.13
C ARG A 320 -0.62 2.43 -0.79
N TYR A 321 -0.98 2.49 -2.06
CA TYR A 321 -0.37 1.68 -3.11
C TYR A 321 -0.28 2.51 -4.39
N ASP A 322 0.89 2.54 -5.03
CA ASP A 322 1.17 3.25 -6.28
C ASP A 322 0.63 4.70 -6.29
N ASP A 323 1.00 5.47 -5.25
CA ASP A 323 0.58 6.86 -5.01
C ASP A 323 -0.95 7.09 -4.90
N GLN A 324 -1.72 6.01 -4.80
CA GLN A 324 -3.16 6.05 -4.57
C GLN A 324 -3.51 5.58 -3.15
N LEU A 325 -4.62 6.09 -2.63
CA LEU A 325 -5.21 5.61 -1.38
C LEU A 325 -6.24 4.53 -1.72
N LEU A 326 -6.03 3.33 -1.19
CA LEU A 326 -6.95 2.21 -1.33
C LEU A 326 -7.78 2.06 -0.06
N LEU A 327 -9.09 1.98 -0.21
CA LEU A 327 -10.02 1.52 0.81
C LEU A 327 -10.40 0.08 0.51
N ILE A 328 -10.22 -0.81 1.50
CA ILE A 328 -10.47 -2.24 1.33
C ILE A 328 -11.48 -2.71 2.37
N GLY A 329 -12.52 -3.41 1.93
CA GLY A 329 -13.52 -4.03 2.79
C GLY A 329 -14.41 -3.03 3.54
N GLY A 330 -14.72 -3.35 4.78
CA GLY A 330 -15.67 -2.64 5.61
C GLY A 330 -17.10 -3.15 5.38
N LEU A 331 -17.99 -2.86 6.31
CA LEU A 331 -19.39 -3.24 6.27
C LEU A 331 -20.27 -2.03 6.02
N ASP A 332 -21.21 -2.14 5.11
CA ASP A 332 -22.25 -1.14 4.85
C ASP A 332 -23.46 -1.30 5.79
N ALA A 333 -24.55 -0.58 5.52
CA ALA A 333 -25.77 -0.65 6.32
C ALA A 333 -26.44 -2.04 6.30
N ASP A 334 -26.23 -2.81 5.24
CA ASP A 334 -26.77 -4.17 5.05
C ASP A 334 -25.78 -5.25 5.53
N GLN A 335 -24.67 -4.84 6.18
CA GLN A 335 -23.56 -5.69 6.62
C GLN A 335 -22.90 -6.48 5.48
N GLN A 336 -22.84 -5.88 4.29
CA GLN A 336 -22.15 -6.41 3.12
C GLN A 336 -20.79 -5.74 2.97
N GLY A 337 -19.75 -6.57 2.70
CA GLY A 337 -18.37 -6.12 2.54
C GLY A 337 -17.96 -5.87 1.08
#